data_81cda7fd671ee1fa5cc1a8b8bf67399e
#
_entry.id   81cda7fd671ee1fa5cc1a8b8bf67399e
#
_cell.length_a   1.000
_cell.length_b   1.000
_cell.length_c   1.000
_cell.angle_alpha   90.00
_cell.angle_beta   90.00
_cell.angle_gamma   90.00
#
_symmetry.space_group_name_H-M   'P 1'
#
loop_
_entity.id
_entity.type
_entity.pdbx_description
1 polymer ?
#
loop_
_entity_poly.entity_id
_entity_poly.type
_entity_poly.pdbx_seq_one_letter_code
_entity_poly.pdbx_strand_id
1 'polypeptide(L)'
;EKKSILDIESSNKFDLVISTGVIHHTKNPKENLKRLIKLSKKNGALYIMVYAIYARYGLYYLQDIFRYLDIKQDNNGIKFAKNYINSLNKNHYSFKYIRASLLDKENGDLNYDSGFVDTFLNPQDTAYSILDLKDLIDNSGGFFQNWINNHFYYPDSFLNEEFVNSSIFQNIQKLNQFELADLTQKMLIQAGKLEFILRKDKSFENIWHNISDIKNLTIVKRRSSTVLTNQEINFSKNDGGSIYSSESKTIIQFNTLERLIWGIITTDSNIKPTGIDLKEILLKTKILILENKISDNFNERKLKFIIHKFWKLGLILLK
;
A
#
# COMPACT_ATOMS: atom_id res chain seq x y z
N GLU A 1 -22.70 15.47 -12.49
CA GLU A 1 -22.55 15.89 -13.89
C GLU A 1 -21.67 14.88 -14.64
N LYS A 2 -22.06 14.53 -15.87
CA LYS A 2 -21.22 13.71 -16.76
C LYS A 2 -20.34 14.66 -17.57
N LYS A 3 -19.06 14.79 -17.16
CA LYS A 3 -18.08 15.68 -17.82
C LYS A 3 -16.70 15.01 -17.85
N SER A 4 -15.88 15.36 -18.85
CA SER A 4 -14.46 15.05 -18.80
C SER A 4 -13.77 15.76 -17.63
N ILE A 5 -12.75 15.14 -17.04
CA ILE A 5 -11.93 15.79 -16.02
C ILE A 5 -11.35 17.12 -16.52
N LEU A 6 -10.98 17.17 -17.80
CA LEU A 6 -10.40 18.36 -18.43
C LEU A 6 -11.40 19.51 -18.52
N ASP A 7 -12.70 19.21 -18.63
CA ASP A 7 -13.77 20.19 -18.80
C ASP A 7 -14.35 20.69 -17.45
N ILE A 8 -13.84 20.18 -16.32
CA ILE A 8 -14.29 20.62 -15.01
C ILE A 8 -13.76 22.04 -14.77
N GLU A 9 -14.60 23.04 -14.89
CA GLU A 9 -14.32 24.39 -14.46
C GLU A 9 -14.90 24.61 -13.06
N SER A 10 -14.06 24.96 -12.09
CA SER A 10 -14.50 25.30 -10.76
C SER A 10 -13.66 26.46 -10.23
N SER A 11 -14.34 27.54 -9.85
CA SER A 11 -13.77 28.63 -9.05
C SER A 11 -13.45 28.15 -7.64
N ASN A 12 -14.27 27.22 -7.12
CA ASN A 12 -14.07 26.62 -5.81
C ASN A 12 -12.96 25.58 -5.86
N LYS A 13 -12.11 25.58 -4.85
CA LYS A 13 -11.08 24.57 -4.64
C LYS A 13 -11.50 23.64 -3.51
N PHE A 14 -11.06 22.39 -3.57
CA PHE A 14 -11.46 21.33 -2.66
C PHE A 14 -10.33 21.02 -1.67
N ASP A 15 -10.71 20.72 -0.43
CA ASP A 15 -9.78 20.23 0.59
C ASP A 15 -9.29 18.83 0.28
N LEU A 16 -10.15 18.01 -0.33
CA LEU A 16 -9.84 16.66 -0.76
C LEU A 16 -10.38 16.43 -2.19
N VAL A 17 -9.51 15.94 -3.06
CA VAL A 17 -9.85 15.48 -4.41
C VAL A 17 -9.60 13.99 -4.48
N ILE A 18 -10.59 13.21 -4.91
CA ILE A 18 -10.50 11.76 -5.00
C ILE A 18 -10.64 11.33 -6.47
N SER A 19 -9.69 10.52 -6.95
CA SER A 19 -9.77 9.88 -8.26
C SER A 19 -9.29 8.44 -8.17
N THR A 20 -10.24 7.51 -8.22
CA THR A 20 -9.99 6.07 -8.13
C THR A 20 -10.47 5.37 -9.38
N GLY A 21 -9.59 4.61 -10.04
CA GLY A 21 -9.96 3.85 -11.23
C GLY A 21 -10.28 4.69 -12.47
N VAL A 22 -9.76 5.92 -12.59
CA VAL A 22 -10.15 6.85 -13.68
C VAL A 22 -8.99 7.26 -14.57
N ILE A 23 -7.92 7.79 -14.00
CA ILE A 23 -6.86 8.46 -14.77
C ILE A 23 -6.22 7.52 -15.79
N HIS A 24 -5.99 6.27 -15.42
CA HIS A 24 -5.34 5.27 -16.27
C HIS A 24 -6.19 4.79 -17.45
N HIS A 25 -7.48 5.14 -17.48
CA HIS A 25 -8.37 4.92 -18.62
C HIS A 25 -8.53 6.15 -19.52
N THR A 26 -7.72 7.18 -19.33
CA THR A 26 -7.83 8.42 -20.10
C THR A 26 -6.73 8.54 -21.16
N LYS A 27 -7.02 9.26 -22.26
CA LYS A 27 -6.03 9.52 -23.33
C LYS A 27 -4.80 10.30 -22.85
N ASN A 28 -5.02 11.20 -21.88
CA ASN A 28 -3.98 12.10 -21.39
C ASN A 28 -3.91 12.06 -19.85
N PRO A 29 -3.40 10.98 -19.25
CA PRO A 29 -3.33 10.83 -17.79
C PRO A 29 -2.63 11.99 -17.09
N LYS A 30 -1.54 12.49 -17.69
CA LYS A 30 -0.77 13.64 -17.18
C LYS A 30 -1.62 14.91 -17.10
N GLU A 31 -2.33 15.26 -18.15
CA GLU A 31 -3.14 16.49 -18.15
C GLU A 31 -4.36 16.35 -17.23
N ASN A 32 -4.93 15.16 -17.13
CA ASN A 32 -5.99 14.88 -16.16
C ASN A 32 -5.48 15.03 -14.72
N LEU A 33 -4.30 14.50 -14.40
CA LEU A 33 -3.71 14.64 -13.07
C LEU A 33 -3.39 16.12 -12.76
N LYS A 34 -2.82 16.86 -13.72
CA LYS A 34 -2.63 18.32 -13.59
C LYS A 34 -3.95 19.05 -13.29
N ARG A 35 -5.03 18.65 -13.95
CA ARG A 35 -6.35 19.27 -13.72
C ARG A 35 -6.84 19.00 -12.32
N LEU A 36 -6.76 17.76 -11.85
CA LEU A 36 -7.12 17.39 -10.49
C LEU A 36 -6.31 18.17 -9.45
N ILE A 37 -4.99 18.31 -9.65
CA ILE A 37 -4.12 19.10 -8.78
C ILE A 37 -4.57 20.58 -8.75
N LYS A 38 -4.95 21.15 -9.90
CA LYS A 38 -5.46 22.52 -9.97
C LYS A 38 -6.78 22.71 -9.22
N LEU A 39 -7.61 21.67 -9.11
CA LEU A 39 -8.87 21.71 -8.36
C LEU A 39 -8.66 21.65 -6.85
N SER A 40 -7.51 21.18 -6.38
CA SER A 40 -7.19 21.13 -4.96
C SER A 40 -6.82 22.53 -4.42
N LYS A 41 -7.19 22.82 -3.16
CA LYS A 41 -6.67 23.95 -2.39
C LYS A 41 -5.15 23.82 -2.21
N LYS A 42 -4.50 24.92 -1.82
CA LYS A 42 -3.06 24.91 -1.51
C LYS A 42 -2.73 23.83 -0.45
N ASN A 43 -3.50 23.81 0.63
CA ASN A 43 -3.35 22.84 1.73
C ASN A 43 -4.17 21.57 1.54
N GLY A 44 -4.80 21.37 0.38
CA GLY A 44 -5.61 20.22 0.06
C GLY A 44 -4.79 18.97 -0.19
N ALA A 45 -5.45 17.82 -0.19
CA ALA A 45 -4.90 16.54 -0.52
C ALA A 45 -5.60 15.92 -1.74
N LEU A 46 -4.87 15.09 -2.48
CA LEU A 46 -5.45 14.26 -3.52
C LEU A 46 -5.24 12.80 -3.15
N TYR A 47 -6.33 12.03 -3.11
CA TYR A 47 -6.25 10.57 -3.06
C TYR A 47 -6.40 10.03 -4.47
N ILE A 48 -5.38 9.35 -4.94
CA ILE A 48 -5.31 8.81 -6.31
C ILE A 48 -5.13 7.30 -6.24
N MET A 49 -5.86 6.59 -7.11
CA MET A 49 -5.64 5.18 -7.39
C MET A 49 -5.50 4.97 -8.89
N VAL A 50 -4.44 4.29 -9.28
CA VAL A 50 -4.18 3.83 -10.64
C VAL A 50 -3.84 2.34 -10.65
N TYR A 51 -3.92 1.70 -11.80
CA TYR A 51 -3.54 0.30 -11.92
C TYR A 51 -2.01 0.11 -11.87
N ALA A 52 -1.58 -0.96 -11.20
CA ALA A 52 -0.19 -1.38 -11.10
C ALA A 52 0.12 -2.47 -12.13
N ILE A 53 1.24 -2.32 -12.84
CA ILE A 53 1.61 -3.27 -13.89
C ILE A 53 1.97 -4.65 -13.34
N TYR A 54 2.53 -4.72 -12.12
CA TYR A 54 3.13 -5.93 -11.56
C TYR A 54 2.19 -7.13 -11.49
N ALA A 55 0.91 -6.92 -11.15
CA ALA A 55 -0.09 -7.98 -11.07
C ALA A 55 -1.01 -8.04 -12.32
N ARG A 56 -0.73 -7.26 -13.37
CA ARG A 56 -1.62 -7.18 -14.55
C ARG A 56 -1.01 -7.78 -15.82
N TYR A 57 0.19 -8.28 -15.80
CA TYR A 57 0.84 -8.85 -17.00
C TYR A 57 -0.01 -9.91 -17.70
N GLY A 58 -0.55 -10.86 -16.94
CA GLY A 58 -1.39 -11.92 -17.51
C GLY A 58 -2.71 -11.42 -18.08
N LEU A 59 -3.25 -10.33 -17.52
CA LEU A 59 -4.43 -9.67 -18.03
C LEU A 59 -4.16 -9.00 -19.39
N TYR A 60 -3.03 -8.32 -19.51
CA TYR A 60 -2.67 -7.62 -20.75
C TYR A 60 -2.46 -8.55 -21.93
N TYR A 61 -1.96 -9.77 -21.72
CA TYR A 61 -1.93 -10.78 -22.79
C TYR A 61 -3.33 -11.10 -23.29
N LEU A 62 -4.34 -11.18 -22.42
CA LEU A 62 -5.72 -11.42 -22.84
C LEU A 62 -6.31 -10.22 -23.58
N GLN A 63 -6.08 -9.01 -23.08
CA GLN A 63 -6.49 -7.80 -23.75
C GLN A 63 -5.87 -7.70 -25.15
N ASP A 64 -4.60 -8.05 -25.31
CA ASP A 64 -3.91 -8.05 -26.61
C ASP A 64 -4.53 -9.08 -27.56
N ILE A 65 -4.81 -10.30 -27.08
CA ILE A 65 -5.50 -11.31 -27.88
C ILE A 65 -6.85 -10.77 -28.38
N PHE A 66 -7.63 -10.16 -27.50
CA PHE A 66 -8.95 -9.64 -27.85
C PHE A 66 -8.87 -8.46 -28.82
N ARG A 67 -7.84 -7.61 -28.71
CA ARG A 67 -7.56 -6.54 -29.70
C ARG A 67 -7.16 -7.12 -31.06
N TYR A 68 -6.27 -8.12 -31.07
CA TYR A 68 -5.88 -8.81 -32.31
C TYR A 68 -7.05 -9.42 -33.04
N LEU A 69 -8.01 -9.98 -32.28
CA LEU A 69 -9.22 -10.60 -32.83
C LEU A 69 -10.35 -9.59 -33.08
N ASP A 70 -10.09 -8.31 -32.88
CA ASP A 70 -11.07 -7.20 -33.01
C ASP A 70 -12.38 -7.44 -32.24
N ILE A 71 -12.26 -8.03 -31.02
CA ILE A 71 -13.41 -8.32 -30.16
C ILE A 71 -14.00 -6.99 -29.65
N LYS A 72 -15.29 -6.78 -29.98
CA LYS A 72 -16.02 -5.55 -29.62
C LYS A 72 -16.59 -5.62 -28.20
N GLN A 73 -16.94 -4.46 -27.64
CA GLN A 73 -17.60 -4.32 -26.33
C GLN A 73 -19.12 -4.55 -26.42
N ASP A 74 -19.58 -5.39 -27.34
CA ASP A 74 -20.97 -5.78 -27.50
C ASP A 74 -21.24 -7.16 -26.88
N ASN A 75 -22.49 -7.56 -26.84
CA ASN A 75 -22.94 -8.83 -26.25
C ASN A 75 -22.22 -10.05 -26.86
N ASN A 76 -21.95 -10.03 -28.17
CA ASN A 76 -21.26 -11.14 -28.84
C ASN A 76 -19.79 -11.20 -28.46
N GLY A 77 -19.11 -10.05 -28.45
CA GLY A 77 -17.70 -9.95 -28.02
C GLY A 77 -17.51 -10.32 -26.57
N ILE A 78 -18.38 -9.84 -25.67
CA ILE A 78 -18.37 -10.22 -24.25
C ILE A 78 -18.55 -11.73 -24.09
N LYS A 79 -19.54 -12.31 -24.77
CA LYS A 79 -19.79 -13.76 -24.73
C LYS A 79 -18.59 -14.56 -25.24
N PHE A 80 -18.00 -14.13 -26.36
CA PHE A 80 -16.81 -14.76 -26.91
C PHE A 80 -15.66 -14.71 -25.91
N ALA A 81 -15.33 -13.53 -25.40
CA ALA A 81 -14.21 -13.34 -24.49
C ALA A 81 -14.39 -14.13 -23.17
N LYS A 82 -15.60 -14.15 -22.60
CA LYS A 82 -15.92 -14.98 -21.43
C LYS A 82 -15.71 -16.48 -21.72
N ASN A 83 -16.19 -16.97 -22.86
CA ASN A 83 -16.00 -18.36 -23.25
C ASN A 83 -14.52 -18.70 -23.47
N TYR A 84 -13.78 -17.79 -24.10
CA TYR A 84 -12.34 -17.96 -24.30
C TYR A 84 -11.60 -18.09 -22.96
N ILE A 85 -11.84 -17.18 -22.02
CA ILE A 85 -11.22 -17.22 -20.68
C ILE A 85 -11.58 -18.53 -19.95
N ASN A 86 -12.85 -18.95 -20.00
CA ASN A 86 -13.29 -20.19 -19.38
C ASN A 86 -12.67 -21.45 -20.01
N SER A 87 -12.28 -21.38 -21.28
CA SER A 87 -11.60 -22.48 -21.98
C SER A 87 -10.09 -22.56 -21.73
N LEU A 88 -9.51 -21.54 -21.09
CA LEU A 88 -8.08 -21.51 -20.82
C LEU A 88 -7.64 -22.67 -19.93
N ASN A 89 -6.57 -23.32 -20.32
CA ASN A 89 -5.92 -24.30 -19.47
C ASN A 89 -5.46 -23.63 -18.15
N LYS A 90 -5.65 -24.31 -17.02
CA LYS A 90 -5.23 -23.82 -15.69
C LYS A 90 -3.73 -23.52 -15.59
N ASN A 91 -2.93 -24.11 -16.47
CA ASN A 91 -1.49 -23.85 -16.58
C ASN A 91 -1.18 -22.63 -17.47
N HIS A 92 -2.18 -22.03 -18.14
CA HIS A 92 -1.97 -20.83 -18.93
C HIS A 92 -1.47 -19.69 -18.03
N TYR A 93 -0.48 -18.96 -18.51
CA TYR A 93 0.17 -17.91 -17.70
C TYR A 93 -0.83 -16.88 -17.15
N SER A 94 -1.76 -16.42 -18.00
CA SER A 94 -2.80 -15.46 -17.61
C SER A 94 -3.74 -16.00 -16.54
N PHE A 95 -3.94 -17.32 -16.45
CA PHE A 95 -4.88 -17.91 -15.48
C PHE A 95 -4.53 -17.58 -14.03
N LYS A 96 -3.23 -17.53 -13.70
CA LYS A 96 -2.79 -17.14 -12.36
C LYS A 96 -3.25 -15.74 -11.97
N TYR A 97 -3.23 -14.81 -12.91
CA TYR A 97 -3.53 -13.39 -12.68
C TYR A 97 -5.01 -13.09 -12.66
N ILE A 98 -5.83 -13.90 -13.32
CA ILE A 98 -7.28 -13.73 -13.34
C ILE A 98 -8.00 -14.62 -12.31
N ARG A 99 -7.27 -15.56 -11.68
CA ARG A 99 -7.85 -16.54 -10.74
C ARG A 99 -8.60 -15.89 -9.59
N ALA A 100 -8.14 -14.77 -9.06
CA ALA A 100 -8.81 -14.06 -7.98
C ALA A 100 -10.20 -13.59 -8.42
N SER A 101 -10.30 -12.98 -9.61
CA SER A 101 -11.59 -12.56 -10.19
C SER A 101 -12.48 -13.75 -10.57
N LEU A 102 -11.90 -14.88 -10.93
CA LEU A 102 -12.66 -16.11 -11.23
C LEU A 102 -13.20 -16.79 -9.96
N LEU A 103 -12.48 -16.68 -8.85
CA LEU A 103 -12.85 -17.33 -7.59
C LEU A 103 -13.79 -16.50 -6.72
N ASP A 104 -13.81 -15.20 -6.91
CA ASP A 104 -14.76 -14.32 -6.23
C ASP A 104 -16.12 -14.39 -6.94
N LYS A 105 -16.99 -15.26 -6.43
CA LYS A 105 -18.34 -15.47 -7.00
C LYS A 105 -19.29 -14.30 -6.78
N GLU A 106 -19.01 -13.43 -5.80
CA GLU A 106 -19.91 -12.33 -5.46
C GLU A 106 -19.46 -11.01 -6.11
N ASN A 107 -18.16 -10.74 -6.15
CA ASN A 107 -17.62 -9.44 -6.56
C ASN A 107 -16.61 -9.53 -7.73
N GLY A 108 -16.42 -10.69 -8.32
CA GLY A 108 -15.44 -10.87 -9.40
C GLY A 108 -15.90 -10.16 -10.70
N ASP A 109 -14.95 -9.50 -11.36
CA ASP A 109 -15.19 -8.74 -12.61
C ASP A 109 -15.85 -9.57 -13.71
N LEU A 110 -15.69 -10.90 -13.67
CA LEU A 110 -16.31 -11.81 -14.65
C LEU A 110 -17.82 -11.99 -14.44
N ASN A 111 -18.36 -11.58 -13.30
CA ASN A 111 -19.77 -11.81 -12.97
C ASN A 111 -20.69 -10.78 -13.62
N TYR A 112 -20.21 -9.58 -13.91
CA TYR A 112 -21.02 -8.54 -14.56
C TYR A 112 -20.35 -8.05 -15.84
N ASP A 113 -21.17 -7.75 -16.85
CA ASP A 113 -20.66 -7.32 -18.15
C ASP A 113 -19.89 -6.00 -18.09
N SER A 114 -20.30 -5.06 -17.24
CA SER A 114 -19.59 -3.79 -17.07
C SER A 114 -18.19 -3.96 -16.50
N GLY A 115 -18.04 -4.77 -15.44
CA GLY A 115 -16.71 -5.07 -14.87
C GLY A 115 -15.85 -5.91 -15.82
N PHE A 116 -16.47 -6.84 -16.54
CA PHE A 116 -15.78 -7.63 -17.55
C PHE A 116 -15.24 -6.75 -18.69
N VAL A 117 -16.04 -5.85 -19.22
CA VAL A 117 -15.64 -4.92 -20.28
C VAL A 117 -14.53 -3.99 -19.80
N ASP A 118 -14.66 -3.44 -18.60
CA ASP A 118 -13.64 -2.58 -18.01
C ASP A 118 -12.30 -3.29 -17.86
N THR A 119 -12.33 -4.54 -17.42
CA THR A 119 -11.11 -5.31 -17.13
C THR A 119 -10.48 -5.90 -18.39
N PHE A 120 -11.27 -6.49 -19.30
CA PHE A 120 -10.73 -7.31 -20.39
C PHE A 120 -10.88 -6.71 -21.79
N LEU A 121 -11.84 -5.83 -21.99
CA LEU A 121 -12.15 -5.24 -23.30
C LEU A 121 -11.97 -3.73 -23.34
N ASN A 122 -11.41 -3.13 -22.27
CA ASN A 122 -11.18 -1.70 -22.26
C ASN A 122 -10.15 -1.32 -23.34
N PRO A 123 -10.49 -0.43 -24.28
CA PRO A 123 -9.57 -0.02 -25.35
C PRO A 123 -8.42 0.84 -24.84
N GLN A 124 -8.56 1.38 -23.63
CA GLN A 124 -7.65 2.35 -23.07
C GLN A 124 -7.39 2.05 -21.60
N ASP A 125 -6.42 1.19 -21.36
CA ASP A 125 -5.99 0.78 -20.02
C ASP A 125 -4.45 0.90 -19.92
N THR A 126 -3.97 1.75 -19.03
CA THR A 126 -2.55 1.99 -18.79
C THR A 126 -2.21 1.67 -17.36
N ALA A 127 -1.47 0.60 -17.10
CA ALA A 127 -0.92 0.36 -15.78
C ALA A 127 0.49 0.95 -15.64
N TYR A 128 0.84 1.30 -14.42
CA TYR A 128 2.08 1.97 -14.09
C TYR A 128 2.99 1.07 -13.25
N SER A 129 4.29 1.08 -13.57
CA SER A 129 5.30 0.77 -12.57
C SER A 129 5.38 1.92 -11.54
N ILE A 130 6.06 1.69 -10.44
CA ILE A 130 6.30 2.76 -9.46
C ILE A 130 7.13 3.90 -10.07
N LEU A 131 8.06 3.58 -10.95
CA LEU A 131 8.90 4.58 -11.61
C LEU A 131 8.12 5.37 -12.66
N ASP A 132 7.28 4.71 -13.47
CA ASP A 132 6.37 5.40 -14.40
C ASP A 132 5.40 6.32 -13.66
N LEU A 133 4.91 5.86 -12.49
CA LEU A 133 4.06 6.68 -11.64
C LEU A 133 4.80 7.91 -11.11
N LYS A 134 6.06 7.74 -10.68
CA LYS A 134 6.89 8.87 -10.26
C LYS A 134 7.02 9.90 -11.37
N ASP A 135 7.31 9.46 -12.59
CA ASP A 135 7.42 10.34 -13.75
C ASP A 135 6.09 11.05 -14.07
N LEU A 136 4.96 10.35 -13.93
CA LEU A 136 3.63 10.94 -14.08
C LEU A 136 3.39 12.05 -13.04
N ILE A 137 3.73 11.81 -11.78
CA ILE A 137 3.58 12.77 -10.69
C ILE A 137 4.45 14.00 -10.90
N ASP A 138 5.75 13.79 -11.12
CA ASP A 138 6.74 14.87 -11.32
C ASP A 138 6.35 15.77 -12.51
N ASN A 139 5.93 15.17 -13.60
CA ASN A 139 5.49 15.88 -14.79
C ASN A 139 4.10 16.53 -14.66
N SER A 140 3.35 16.24 -13.62
CA SER A 140 2.02 16.82 -13.38
C SER A 140 2.02 17.96 -12.36
N GLY A 141 3.15 18.20 -11.70
CA GLY A 141 3.31 19.26 -10.69
C GLY A 141 2.65 18.94 -9.36
N GLY A 142 2.46 17.66 -9.05
CA GLY A 142 2.06 17.16 -7.74
C GLY A 142 3.26 16.75 -6.91
N PHE A 143 3.09 16.73 -5.59
CA PHE A 143 4.10 16.26 -4.65
C PHE A 143 3.60 15.03 -3.92
N PHE A 144 4.33 13.94 -4.06
CA PHE A 144 4.02 12.68 -3.38
C PHE A 144 4.15 12.84 -1.87
N GLN A 145 3.16 12.34 -1.13
CA GLN A 145 3.18 12.35 0.32
C GLN A 145 3.36 10.97 0.91
N ASN A 146 2.52 10.01 0.51
CA ASN A 146 2.52 8.69 1.11
C ASN A 146 1.73 7.68 0.28
N TRP A 147 2.07 6.41 0.45
CA TRP A 147 1.22 5.29 0.05
C TRP A 147 0.07 5.12 1.04
N ILE A 148 -1.07 4.63 0.61
CA ILE A 148 -2.19 4.34 1.52
C ILE A 148 -1.85 3.14 2.41
N ASN A 149 -1.26 2.10 1.85
CA ASN A 149 -0.86 0.89 2.56
C ASN A 149 0.67 0.75 2.50
N ASN A 150 1.37 1.46 3.35
CA ASN A 150 2.84 1.53 3.33
C ASN A 150 3.53 0.17 3.35
N HIS A 151 2.98 -0.82 4.07
CA HIS A 151 3.62 -2.12 4.22
C HIS A 151 3.86 -2.85 2.88
N PHE A 152 3.07 -2.57 1.85
CA PHE A 152 3.27 -3.16 0.52
C PHE A 152 4.47 -2.60 -0.23
N TYR A 153 5.07 -1.52 0.27
CA TYR A 153 6.16 -0.81 -0.41
C TYR A 153 7.49 -0.90 0.33
N TYR A 154 7.57 -1.77 1.35
CA TYR A 154 8.78 -2.01 2.13
C TYR A 154 9.10 -3.51 2.17
N PRO A 155 10.27 -3.94 1.67
CA PRO A 155 10.60 -5.36 1.52
C PRO A 155 10.75 -6.07 2.86
N ASP A 156 11.19 -5.40 3.91
CA ASP A 156 11.31 -5.95 5.27
C ASP A 156 9.96 -6.26 5.93
N SER A 157 8.85 -5.87 5.32
CA SER A 157 7.51 -6.28 5.77
C SER A 157 7.21 -7.75 5.44
N PHE A 158 7.98 -8.38 4.55
CA PHE A 158 7.73 -9.71 3.98
C PHE A 158 8.92 -10.65 4.10
N LEU A 159 10.11 -10.09 4.27
CA LEU A 159 11.34 -10.85 4.34
C LEU A 159 11.59 -11.31 5.78
N ASN A 160 12.20 -12.48 5.91
CA ASN A 160 12.59 -12.98 7.22
C ASN A 160 13.76 -12.17 7.83
N GLU A 161 13.98 -12.34 9.14
CA GLU A 161 15.04 -11.61 9.86
C GLU A 161 16.44 -11.89 9.32
N GLU A 162 16.71 -13.09 8.85
CA GLU A 162 18.01 -13.47 8.29
C GLU A 162 18.34 -12.63 7.06
N PHE A 163 17.38 -12.47 6.16
CA PHE A 163 17.56 -11.66 4.96
C PHE A 163 17.69 -10.17 5.30
N VAL A 164 16.85 -9.66 6.20
CA VAL A 164 16.87 -8.26 6.64
C VAL A 164 18.20 -7.89 7.32
N ASN A 165 18.84 -8.84 7.99
CA ASN A 165 20.15 -8.64 8.63
C ASN A 165 21.33 -8.85 7.69
N SER A 166 21.12 -9.28 6.47
CA SER A 166 22.19 -9.53 5.50
C SER A 166 22.85 -8.23 5.00
N SER A 167 24.10 -8.34 4.55
CA SER A 167 24.81 -7.22 3.91
C SER A 167 24.11 -6.76 2.62
N ILE A 168 23.44 -7.64 1.92
CA ILE A 168 22.68 -7.33 0.71
C ILE A 168 21.52 -6.39 1.05
N PHE A 169 20.81 -6.64 2.15
CA PHE A 169 19.72 -5.77 2.59
C PHE A 169 20.19 -4.36 2.96
N GLN A 170 21.44 -4.18 3.40
CA GLN A 170 22.01 -2.85 3.64
C GLN A 170 22.09 -2.01 2.36
N ASN A 171 22.29 -2.64 1.20
CA ASN A 171 22.25 -1.93 -0.09
C ASN A 171 20.83 -1.48 -0.45
N ILE A 172 19.82 -2.26 -0.11
CA ILE A 172 18.41 -1.89 -0.30
C ILE A 172 18.06 -0.61 0.48
N GLN A 173 18.63 -0.43 1.67
CA GLN A 173 18.40 0.76 2.50
C GLN A 173 18.97 2.06 1.91
N LYS A 174 19.82 1.98 0.89
CA LYS A 174 20.36 3.16 0.18
C LYS A 174 19.43 3.68 -0.92
N LEU A 175 18.42 2.89 -1.30
CA LEU A 175 17.47 3.25 -2.32
C LEU A 175 16.55 4.38 -1.82
N ASN A 176 16.15 5.27 -2.73
CA ASN A 176 15.11 6.23 -2.42
C ASN A 176 13.74 5.54 -2.31
N GLN A 177 12.74 6.24 -1.79
CA GLN A 177 11.41 5.67 -1.52
C GLN A 177 10.73 5.04 -2.75
N PHE A 178 10.94 5.58 -3.96
CA PHE A 178 10.33 5.05 -5.18
C PHE A 178 11.08 3.84 -5.71
N GLU A 179 12.41 3.87 -5.67
CA GLU A 179 13.24 2.72 -6.03
C GLU A 179 12.99 1.55 -5.09
N LEU A 180 12.90 1.83 -3.79
CA LEU A 180 12.57 0.82 -2.77
C LEU A 180 11.20 0.21 -3.00
N ALA A 181 10.20 1.05 -3.26
CA ALA A 181 8.84 0.62 -3.54
C ALA A 181 8.76 -0.22 -4.83
N ASP A 182 9.45 0.19 -5.90
CA ASP A 182 9.49 -0.53 -7.17
C ASP A 182 10.14 -1.91 -7.02
N LEU A 183 11.28 -1.97 -6.32
CA LEU A 183 11.93 -3.23 -5.99
C LEU A 183 11.00 -4.13 -5.18
N THR A 184 10.34 -3.58 -4.16
CA THR A 184 9.42 -4.34 -3.31
C THR A 184 8.28 -4.93 -4.13
N GLN A 185 7.67 -4.16 -5.03
CA GLN A 185 6.62 -4.67 -5.90
C GLN A 185 7.11 -5.78 -6.84
N LYS A 186 8.33 -5.68 -7.35
CA LYS A 186 8.96 -6.73 -8.15
C LYS A 186 9.22 -8.01 -7.35
N MET A 187 9.57 -7.88 -6.08
CA MET A 187 9.77 -9.03 -5.20
C MET A 187 8.46 -9.71 -4.82
N LEU A 188 7.38 -8.97 -4.68
CA LEU A 188 6.12 -9.46 -4.12
C LEU A 188 5.05 -9.76 -5.15
N ILE A 189 5.03 -9.00 -6.25
CA ILE A 189 4.00 -9.07 -7.32
C ILE A 189 2.57 -9.07 -6.72
N GLN A 190 2.29 -8.21 -5.75
CA GLN A 190 1.00 -8.22 -5.05
C GLN A 190 0.05 -7.10 -5.50
N ALA A 191 0.58 -5.96 -5.89
CA ALA A 191 -0.28 -4.82 -6.15
C ALA A 191 -0.89 -4.89 -7.56
N GLY A 192 -2.20 -5.07 -7.62
CA GLY A 192 -3.02 -4.80 -8.82
C GLY A 192 -3.30 -3.31 -9.00
N LYS A 193 -3.09 -2.50 -7.96
CA LYS A 193 -3.33 -1.06 -7.92
C LYS A 193 -2.30 -0.34 -7.06
N LEU A 194 -2.05 0.92 -7.39
CA LEU A 194 -1.23 1.86 -6.63
C LEU A 194 -2.14 2.93 -6.05
N GLU A 195 -2.16 3.04 -4.72
CA GLU A 195 -2.98 3.99 -3.97
C GLU A 195 -2.09 4.92 -3.17
N PHE A 196 -2.22 6.22 -3.41
CA PHE A 196 -1.30 7.20 -2.84
C PHE A 196 -1.95 8.57 -2.63
N ILE A 197 -1.29 9.38 -1.80
CA ILE A 197 -1.66 10.76 -1.53
C ILE A 197 -0.68 11.70 -2.22
N LEU A 198 -1.22 12.71 -2.89
CA LEU A 198 -0.48 13.86 -3.40
C LEU A 198 -0.87 15.15 -2.68
N ARG A 199 0.05 16.10 -2.73
CA ARG A 199 -0.18 17.50 -2.36
C ARG A 199 0.15 18.41 -3.54
N LYS A 200 -0.46 19.59 -3.54
CA LYS A 200 -0.17 20.65 -4.49
C LYS A 200 1.04 21.49 -4.08
N ASP A 201 1.33 21.55 -2.80
CA ASP A 201 2.38 22.39 -2.23
C ASP A 201 3.52 21.54 -1.70
N LYS A 202 4.76 21.88 -2.11
CA LYS A 202 6.00 21.24 -1.67
C LYS A 202 6.33 21.50 -0.20
N SER A 203 5.69 22.50 0.43
CA SER A 203 5.93 22.84 1.84
C SER A 203 5.52 21.76 2.84
N PHE A 204 4.73 20.78 2.41
CA PHE A 204 4.42 19.60 3.22
C PHE A 204 5.56 18.60 3.13
N GLU A 205 6.10 18.22 4.27
CA GLU A 205 7.10 17.16 4.34
C GLU A 205 6.53 15.84 3.81
N ASN A 206 7.38 15.11 3.10
CA ASN A 206 7.09 13.74 2.76
C ASN A 206 7.15 12.89 4.04
N ILE A 207 6.09 12.19 4.33
CA ILE A 207 5.98 11.33 5.52
C ILE A 207 6.67 9.95 5.36
N TRP A 208 7.53 9.83 4.35
CA TRP A 208 8.40 8.66 4.24
C TRP A 208 9.50 8.72 5.29
N HIS A 209 9.57 7.68 6.10
CA HIS A 209 10.59 7.55 7.13
C HIS A 209 11.51 6.38 6.83
N ASN A 210 12.79 6.64 6.88
CA ASN A 210 13.79 5.59 6.94
C ASN A 210 14.01 5.20 8.42
N ILE A 211 14.52 3.99 8.67
CA ILE A 211 14.80 3.53 10.04
C ILE A 211 15.81 4.44 10.76
N SER A 212 16.71 5.07 10.00
CA SER A 212 17.68 6.04 10.54
C SER A 212 17.04 7.32 11.07
N ASP A 213 15.84 7.68 10.55
CA ASP A 213 15.15 8.93 10.87
C ASP A 213 14.43 8.85 12.22
N ILE A 214 14.25 7.64 12.74
CA ILE A 214 13.58 7.36 14.02
C ILE A 214 14.54 7.61 15.19
N LYS A 215 14.97 8.86 15.39
CA LYS A 215 15.85 9.23 16.51
C LYS A 215 15.16 10.08 17.56
N ASN A 216 14.41 11.08 17.11
CA ASN A 216 13.81 12.11 17.97
C ASN A 216 12.31 12.23 17.73
N LEU A 217 11.68 11.18 17.18
CA LEU A 217 10.27 11.18 16.88
C LEU A 217 9.45 10.74 18.08
N THR A 218 8.28 11.34 18.20
CA THR A 218 7.24 10.93 19.14
C THR A 218 6.35 9.88 18.48
N ILE A 219 6.16 8.77 19.15
CA ILE A 219 5.34 7.66 18.69
C ILE A 219 3.92 7.82 19.22
N VAL A 220 2.94 7.90 18.32
CA VAL A 220 1.53 8.07 18.67
C VAL A 220 0.74 6.88 18.14
N LYS A 221 -0.03 6.21 19.00
CA LYS A 221 -0.96 5.17 18.56
C LYS A 221 -1.99 5.76 17.61
N ARG A 222 -2.20 5.12 16.49
CA ARG A 222 -3.28 5.49 15.59
C ARG A 222 -4.63 5.07 16.18
N ARG A 223 -5.67 5.91 16.05
CA ARG A 223 -7.01 5.62 16.58
C ARG A 223 -7.79 4.59 15.78
N SER A 224 -7.24 4.09 14.67
CA SER A 224 -7.84 3.00 13.92
C SER A 224 -8.02 1.77 14.81
N SER A 225 -9.17 1.17 14.74
CA SER A 225 -9.57 0.02 15.54
C SER A 225 -8.67 -1.18 15.28
N THR A 226 -7.76 -1.43 16.20
CA THR A 226 -7.07 -2.71 16.29
C THR A 226 -7.78 -3.52 17.35
N VAL A 227 -8.34 -4.65 16.97
CA VAL A 227 -8.89 -5.62 17.92
C VAL A 227 -7.76 -6.58 18.27
N LEU A 228 -7.36 -6.58 19.54
CA LEU A 228 -6.48 -7.61 20.06
C LEU A 228 -7.29 -8.91 20.12
N THR A 229 -6.78 -9.95 19.52
CA THR A 229 -7.21 -11.29 19.89
C THR A 229 -6.72 -11.52 21.34
N ASN A 230 -7.58 -11.94 22.24
CA ASN A 230 -7.27 -12.18 23.65
C ASN A 230 -6.36 -13.42 23.84
N GLN A 231 -5.18 -13.38 23.24
CA GLN A 231 -4.19 -14.43 23.43
C GLN A 231 -3.17 -13.96 24.48
N GLU A 232 -2.94 -14.80 25.47
CA GLU A 232 -1.84 -14.62 26.41
C GLU A 232 -0.50 -14.69 25.68
N ILE A 233 0.45 -13.90 26.15
CA ILE A 233 1.81 -13.91 25.60
C ILE A 233 2.47 -15.25 25.99
N ASN A 234 2.91 -16.00 25.00
CA ASN A 234 3.67 -17.23 25.23
C ASN A 234 5.17 -16.96 25.07
N PHE A 235 5.84 -16.62 26.15
CA PHE A 235 7.27 -16.28 26.15
C PHE A 235 8.16 -17.44 25.69
N SER A 236 7.80 -18.69 26.00
CA SER A 236 8.63 -19.85 25.63
C SER A 236 8.60 -20.15 24.12
N LYS A 237 7.51 -19.81 23.44
CA LYS A 237 7.34 -19.99 22.00
C LYS A 237 7.62 -18.72 21.19
N ASN A 238 8.03 -17.64 21.85
CA ASN A 238 8.17 -16.31 21.24
C ASN A 238 6.90 -15.85 20.50
N ASP A 239 5.73 -16.22 21.02
CA ASP A 239 4.42 -15.88 20.46
C ASP A 239 3.79 -14.76 21.28
N GLY A 240 3.67 -13.60 20.67
CA GLY A 240 3.04 -12.41 21.24
C GLY A 240 1.54 -12.30 20.93
N GLY A 241 0.98 -13.31 20.27
CA GLY A 241 -0.39 -13.27 19.78
C GLY A 241 -0.54 -12.44 18.49
N SER A 242 -1.78 -12.19 18.11
CA SER A 242 -2.08 -11.45 16.89
C SER A 242 -3.02 -10.28 17.13
N ILE A 243 -2.93 -9.30 16.25
CA ILE A 243 -3.89 -8.19 16.15
C ILE A 243 -4.49 -8.16 14.75
N TYR A 244 -5.76 -7.78 14.66
CA TYR A 244 -6.36 -7.43 13.39
C TYR A 244 -6.16 -5.94 13.12
N SER A 245 -5.55 -5.62 12.00
CA SER A 245 -5.47 -4.24 11.53
C SER A 245 -6.62 -3.96 10.56
N SER A 246 -7.52 -3.08 10.94
CA SER A 246 -8.62 -2.64 10.07
C SER A 246 -8.12 -1.86 8.86
N GLU A 247 -6.95 -1.26 8.94
CA GLU A 247 -6.35 -0.47 7.87
C GLU A 247 -5.74 -1.33 6.77
N SER A 248 -4.91 -2.29 7.15
CA SER A 248 -4.34 -3.26 6.21
C SER A 248 -5.27 -4.42 5.89
N LYS A 249 -6.39 -4.55 6.62
CA LYS A 249 -7.32 -5.69 6.55
C LYS A 249 -6.63 -7.04 6.74
N THR A 250 -5.58 -7.08 7.54
CA THR A 250 -4.74 -8.26 7.77
C THR A 250 -4.63 -8.58 9.25
N ILE A 251 -4.38 -9.85 9.54
CA ILE A 251 -3.98 -10.30 10.87
C ILE A 251 -2.46 -10.19 10.94
N ILE A 252 -1.98 -9.42 11.92
CA ILE A 252 -0.56 -9.19 12.15
C ILE A 252 -0.15 -10.06 13.33
N GLN A 253 0.79 -10.97 13.09
CA GLN A 253 1.41 -11.75 14.15
C GLN A 253 2.51 -10.94 14.83
N PHE A 254 2.50 -10.94 16.15
CA PHE A 254 3.55 -10.37 16.98
C PHE A 254 4.42 -11.47 17.59
N ASN A 255 5.72 -11.24 17.61
CA ASN A 255 6.57 -11.94 18.54
C ASN A 255 6.41 -11.34 19.95
N THR A 256 6.99 -12.00 20.95
CA THR A 256 6.90 -11.58 22.35
C THR A 256 7.36 -10.13 22.56
N LEU A 257 8.49 -9.75 21.97
CA LEU A 257 9.06 -8.41 22.10
C LEU A 257 8.18 -7.33 21.45
N GLU A 258 7.69 -7.59 20.26
CA GLU A 258 6.75 -6.71 19.57
C GLU A 258 5.48 -6.49 20.38
N ARG A 259 4.97 -7.55 21.00
CA ARG A 259 3.79 -7.47 21.85
C ARG A 259 4.01 -6.62 23.11
N LEU A 260 5.18 -6.74 23.76
CA LEU A 260 5.54 -5.90 24.90
C LEU A 260 5.64 -4.42 24.50
N ILE A 261 6.33 -4.13 23.42
CA ILE A 261 6.45 -2.75 22.90
C ILE A 261 5.09 -2.18 22.51
N TRP A 262 4.25 -2.98 21.88
CA TRP A 262 2.87 -2.60 21.56
C TRP A 262 2.05 -2.30 22.83
N GLY A 263 2.22 -3.11 23.86
CA GLY A 263 1.62 -2.87 25.18
C GLY A 263 2.00 -1.52 25.77
N ILE A 264 3.29 -1.19 25.76
CA ILE A 264 3.80 0.12 26.22
C ILE A 264 3.14 1.26 25.43
N ILE A 265 3.18 1.20 24.10
CA ILE A 265 2.63 2.26 23.24
C ILE A 265 1.12 2.43 23.50
N THR A 266 0.38 1.35 23.64
CA THR A 266 -1.08 1.41 23.85
C THR A 266 -1.47 1.93 25.22
N THR A 267 -0.77 1.51 26.26
CA THR A 267 -1.03 1.95 27.65
C THR A 267 -0.71 3.43 27.80
N ASP A 268 0.46 3.86 27.33
CA ASP A 268 0.87 5.26 27.45
C ASP A 268 0.07 6.20 26.54
N SER A 269 -0.36 5.76 25.37
CA SER A 269 -1.23 6.55 24.51
C SER A 269 -2.60 6.84 25.12
N ASN A 270 -3.07 5.98 26.03
CA ASN A 270 -4.28 6.24 26.80
C ASN A 270 -4.07 7.32 27.88
N ILE A 271 -2.83 7.46 28.38
CA ILE A 271 -2.45 8.41 29.44
C ILE A 271 -1.94 9.72 28.81
N LYS A 272 -1.14 9.61 27.74
CA LYS A 272 -0.50 10.71 27.03
C LYS A 272 -0.96 10.74 25.55
N PRO A 273 -2.06 11.43 25.22
CA PRO A 273 -2.54 11.50 23.82
C PRO A 273 -1.54 12.15 22.85
N THR A 274 -0.56 12.89 23.38
CA THR A 274 0.52 13.52 22.60
C THR A 274 1.56 12.52 22.10
N GLY A 275 1.58 11.31 22.66
CA GLY A 275 2.50 10.23 22.31
C GLY A 275 3.62 10.00 23.32
N ILE A 276 4.48 9.04 23.03
CA ILE A 276 5.61 8.60 23.85
C ILE A 276 6.91 8.70 23.03
N ASP A 277 7.99 9.12 23.63
CA ASP A 277 9.28 9.18 22.94
C ASP A 277 10.00 7.82 22.89
N LEU A 278 10.93 7.70 21.94
CA LEU A 278 11.65 6.45 21.70
C LEU A 278 12.48 6.02 22.91
N LYS A 279 13.09 6.99 23.65
CA LYS A 279 13.92 6.68 24.81
C LYS A 279 13.10 6.11 25.98
N GLU A 280 11.89 6.65 26.17
CA GLU A 280 10.97 6.14 27.19
C GLU A 280 10.52 4.71 26.85
N ILE A 281 10.20 4.42 25.56
CA ILE A 281 9.88 3.06 25.13
C ILE A 281 11.08 2.13 25.35
N LEU A 282 12.27 2.57 25.00
CA LEU A 282 13.50 1.77 25.17
C LEU A 282 13.73 1.39 26.63
N LEU A 283 13.57 2.34 27.54
CA LEU A 283 13.75 2.12 28.99
C LEU A 283 12.72 1.15 29.53
N LYS A 284 11.43 1.40 29.27
CA LYS A 284 10.32 0.54 29.71
C LYS A 284 10.46 -0.88 29.17
N THR A 285 10.85 -1.03 27.90
CA THR A 285 11.04 -2.36 27.30
C THR A 285 12.17 -3.12 27.98
N LYS A 286 13.31 -2.47 28.30
CA LYS A 286 14.42 -3.11 29.03
C LYS A 286 13.99 -3.60 30.39
N ILE A 287 13.19 -2.84 31.13
CA ILE A 287 12.64 -3.26 32.44
C ILE A 287 11.78 -4.51 32.27
N LEU A 288 10.84 -4.50 31.33
CA LEU A 288 9.95 -5.64 31.09
C LEU A 288 10.71 -6.90 30.64
N ILE A 289 11.76 -6.76 29.87
CA ILE A 289 12.61 -7.90 29.47
C ILE A 289 13.28 -8.52 30.70
N LEU A 290 13.81 -7.72 31.62
CA LEU A 290 14.42 -8.20 32.85
C LEU A 290 13.39 -8.87 33.78
N GLU A 291 12.25 -8.25 33.99
CA GLU A 291 11.16 -8.77 34.82
C GLU A 291 10.62 -10.13 34.32
N ASN A 292 10.50 -10.27 33.00
CA ASN A 292 9.97 -11.49 32.37
C ASN A 292 11.07 -12.50 31.99
N LYS A 293 12.33 -12.26 32.36
CA LYS A 293 13.49 -13.14 32.08
C LYS A 293 13.61 -13.52 30.60
N ILE A 294 13.33 -12.57 29.70
CA ILE A 294 13.38 -12.80 28.26
C ILE A 294 14.85 -12.78 27.82
N SER A 295 15.29 -13.86 27.18
CA SER A 295 16.62 -13.93 26.57
C SER A 295 16.62 -13.23 25.21
N ASP A 296 16.84 -11.92 25.18
CA ASP A 296 16.90 -11.14 23.96
C ASP A 296 18.01 -10.07 24.05
N ASN A 297 18.81 -9.95 22.97
CA ASN A 297 19.80 -8.88 22.80
C ASN A 297 19.11 -7.59 22.35
N PHE A 298 18.20 -7.09 23.17
CA PHE A 298 17.42 -5.89 22.87
C PHE A 298 18.28 -4.62 22.96
N ASN A 299 18.23 -3.82 21.91
CA ASN A 299 18.92 -2.55 21.81
C ASN A 299 18.10 -1.52 21.03
N GLU A 300 18.60 -0.30 20.95
CA GLU A 300 17.92 0.80 20.26
C GLU A 300 17.67 0.49 18.76
N ARG A 301 18.59 -0.19 18.09
CA ARG A 301 18.43 -0.57 16.68
C ARG A 301 17.23 -1.51 16.50
N LYS A 302 17.13 -2.52 17.36
CA LYS A 302 16.00 -3.48 17.33
C LYS A 302 14.66 -2.80 17.63
N LEU A 303 14.66 -1.86 18.60
CA LEU A 303 13.48 -1.04 18.86
C LEU A 303 13.05 -0.25 17.63
N LYS A 304 14.00 0.43 16.96
CA LYS A 304 13.69 1.21 15.74
C LYS A 304 13.09 0.34 14.63
N PHE A 305 13.57 -0.88 14.45
CA PHE A 305 12.99 -1.84 13.51
C PHE A 305 11.53 -2.13 13.82
N ILE A 306 11.22 -2.38 15.09
CA ILE A 306 9.84 -2.68 15.52
C ILE A 306 8.94 -1.47 15.36
N ILE A 307 9.39 -0.29 15.74
CA ILE A 307 8.65 0.96 15.56
C ILE A 307 8.41 1.23 14.07
N HIS A 308 9.42 1.05 13.21
CA HIS A 308 9.27 1.20 11.77
C HIS A 308 8.28 0.18 11.18
N LYS A 309 8.32 -1.07 11.64
CA LYS A 309 7.31 -2.09 11.29
C LYS A 309 5.90 -1.63 11.66
N PHE A 310 5.70 -1.13 12.87
CA PHE A 310 4.39 -0.65 13.32
C PHE A 310 3.88 0.55 12.51
N TRP A 311 4.77 1.46 12.16
CA TRP A 311 4.43 2.58 11.28
C TRP A 311 4.04 2.11 9.87
N LYS A 312 4.82 1.21 9.25
CA LYS A 312 4.49 0.63 7.94
C LYS A 312 3.12 -0.07 7.93
N LEU A 313 2.81 -0.77 8.99
CA LEU A 313 1.53 -1.46 9.18
C LEU A 313 0.37 -0.51 9.52
N GLY A 314 0.62 0.79 9.60
CA GLY A 314 -0.39 1.80 9.92
C GLY A 314 -0.88 1.77 11.36
N LEU A 315 -0.15 1.14 12.28
CA LEU A 315 -0.53 1.02 13.68
C LEU A 315 -0.23 2.28 14.49
N ILE A 316 0.79 3.02 14.07
CA ILE A 316 1.28 4.24 14.74
C ILE A 316 1.53 5.36 13.75
N LEU A 317 1.61 6.57 14.28
CA LEU A 317 2.13 7.76 13.60
C LEU A 317 3.47 8.12 14.23
N LEU A 318 4.38 8.64 13.42
CA LEU A 318 5.64 9.23 13.84
C LEU A 318 5.52 10.75 13.69
N LYS A 319 5.79 11.49 14.78
CA LYS A 319 5.69 12.96 14.83
C LYS A 319 7.02 13.57 15.26
#